data_e17b4560f8e130cacfb3aabd377305ad
#
_entry.id   e17b4560f8e130cacfb3aabd377305ad
#
_cell.length_a   1.000
_cell.length_b   1.000
_cell.length_c   1.000
_cell.angle_alpha   90.00
_cell.angle_beta   90.00
_cell.angle_gamma   90.00
#
_symmetry.space_group_name_H-M   'P 1'
#
loop_
_entity.id
_entity.type
_entity.pdbx_description
1 polymer ?
#
loop_
_entity_poly.entity_id
_entity_poly.type
_entity_poly.pdbx_seq_one_letter_code
_entity_poly.pdbx_strand_id
1 'polypeptide(L)'
;MTTFPSRFAPLLDSLRNVAPRRGPQFDLITQSRSALGQDDRIPPLMPRLVIPMQDNTEEVAVYNRTFERGQFLSRQENWEELGRLIRDSDRTRSATPGGVPLSRVLAAGARHDAVQAAVDEVENQNEVGARASIEALTEVQEEYMDDHGVAVAVALAHVDIAWAWRGEDPWYELPTVNKGAFYAHFRAAARIIDNFDAFELDAPSLAAVRCTLLPAERRPDLRVADDYEDLIDLDPGSPVHMRDLGVNLLPAWYGSYERLEIEATRTASRTADIWG
;
A
#
# COMPACT_ATOMS: atom_id res chain seq x y z
N MET A 1 3.24 0.57 29.00
CA MET A 1 3.88 -0.21 27.92
C MET A 1 2.84 -1.18 27.41
N THR A 2 1.99 -0.74 26.52
CA THR A 2 0.95 -1.54 25.89
C THR A 2 1.48 -1.95 24.52
N THR A 3 1.76 -3.24 24.36
CA THR A 3 2.11 -3.87 23.10
C THR A 3 0.89 -3.82 22.18
N PHE A 4 0.95 -3.01 21.13
CA PHE A 4 -0.03 -3.01 20.05
C PHE A 4 -0.02 -4.34 19.32
N PRO A 5 -1.17 -4.98 19.08
CA PRO A 5 -1.23 -6.13 18.20
C PRO A 5 -0.93 -5.68 16.76
N SER A 6 0.04 -6.31 16.13
CA SER A 6 0.56 -6.06 14.78
C SER A 6 -0.41 -6.44 13.66
N ARG A 7 -1.71 -6.19 13.80
CA ARG A 7 -2.75 -6.68 12.85
C ARG A 7 -3.05 -5.75 11.69
N PHE A 8 -2.69 -4.48 11.80
CA PHE A 8 -2.95 -3.47 10.78
C PHE A 8 -1.70 -2.66 10.54
N ALA A 9 -0.72 -3.28 9.91
CA ALA A 9 0.37 -2.53 9.34
C ALA A 9 -0.20 -1.72 8.15
N PRO A 10 0.13 -0.43 8.03
CA PRO A 10 -0.24 0.34 6.86
C PRO A 10 0.22 -0.37 5.58
N LEU A 11 -0.39 -0.04 4.45
CA LEU A 11 -0.13 -0.67 3.13
C LEU A 11 1.36 -0.88 2.81
N LEU A 12 2.24 -0.10 3.43
CA LEU A 12 3.70 -0.25 3.36
C LEU A 12 4.24 -1.48 4.10
N ASP A 13 3.59 -1.90 5.20
CA ASP A 13 3.90 -3.18 5.85
C ASP A 13 3.27 -4.36 5.10
N SER A 14 2.17 -4.16 4.38
CA SER A 14 1.65 -5.18 3.46
C SER A 14 2.62 -5.47 2.32
N LEU A 15 3.37 -4.47 1.86
CA LEU A 15 4.42 -4.66 0.85
C LEU A 15 5.72 -5.26 1.43
N ARG A 16 5.98 -5.05 2.72
CA ARG A 16 7.05 -5.75 3.45
C ARG A 16 6.64 -7.14 3.91
N ASN A 17 5.37 -7.34 4.21
CA ASN A 17 4.79 -8.58 4.72
C ASN A 17 3.71 -9.14 3.78
N VAL A 18 3.96 -9.18 2.47
CA VAL A 18 3.36 -10.22 1.65
C VAL A 18 4.07 -11.53 2.04
N ALA A 19 3.88 -11.92 3.29
CA ALA A 19 4.03 -13.32 3.64
C ALA A 19 2.96 -14.05 2.83
N PRO A 20 3.33 -15.03 2.01
CA PRO A 20 2.34 -15.84 1.32
C PRO A 20 1.37 -16.34 2.39
N ARG A 21 0.05 -16.22 2.14
CA ARG A 21 -0.95 -16.87 2.98
C ARG A 21 -0.42 -18.26 3.28
N ARG A 22 -0.20 -18.57 4.56
CA ARG A 22 0.22 -19.90 4.99
C ARG A 22 -0.81 -20.90 4.44
N GLY A 23 -0.52 -21.43 3.27
CA GLY A 23 -1.17 -22.64 2.82
C GLY A 23 -0.77 -23.78 3.76
N PRO A 24 -1.56 -24.88 3.82
CA PRO A 24 -1.35 -25.99 4.74
C PRO A 24 0.01 -26.70 4.65
N GLN A 25 0.90 -26.29 3.74
CA GLN A 25 2.23 -26.87 3.57
C GLN A 25 3.29 -26.47 4.61
N PHE A 26 3.07 -25.38 5.38
CA PHE A 26 4.05 -24.98 6.41
C PHE A 26 3.91 -25.76 7.72
N ASP A 27 2.74 -26.34 8.00
CA ASP A 27 2.55 -27.19 9.17
C ASP A 27 3.25 -28.57 9.05
N LEU A 28 3.54 -29.01 7.83
CA LEU A 28 4.25 -30.28 7.61
C LEU A 28 5.71 -30.25 8.10
N ILE A 29 6.37 -29.10 8.06
CA ILE A 29 7.77 -28.99 8.53
C ILE A 29 7.83 -28.97 10.08
N THR A 30 6.79 -28.44 10.72
CA THR A 30 6.74 -28.37 12.19
C THR A 30 6.31 -29.72 12.79
N GLN A 31 5.41 -30.45 12.12
CA GLN A 31 4.99 -31.80 12.55
C GLN A 31 6.06 -32.89 12.30
N SER A 32 6.88 -32.74 11.26
CA SER A 32 7.99 -33.65 11.01
C SER A 32 9.09 -33.61 12.07
N ARG A 33 9.21 -32.50 12.84
CA ARG A 33 10.18 -32.39 13.93
C ARG A 33 9.77 -33.16 15.20
N SER A 34 8.49 -33.39 15.39
CA SER A 34 7.98 -34.12 16.59
C SER A 34 8.00 -35.63 16.42
N ALA A 35 8.18 -36.14 15.20
CA ALA A 35 8.15 -37.59 14.90
C ALA A 35 9.55 -38.23 14.76
N LEU A 36 10.60 -37.41 14.70
CA LEU A 36 11.98 -37.90 14.68
C LEU A 36 12.52 -37.90 16.11
N GLY A 37 12.61 -39.08 16.71
CA GLY A 37 13.27 -39.29 18.01
C GLY A 37 14.67 -38.67 17.99
N GLN A 38 15.12 -38.20 19.15
CA GLN A 38 16.47 -37.68 19.37
C GLN A 38 17.50 -38.73 19.00
N ASP A 39 18.02 -38.65 17.78
CA ASP A 39 19.21 -39.34 17.36
C ASP A 39 20.38 -38.35 17.49
N ASP A 40 21.19 -38.51 18.53
CA ASP A 40 22.35 -37.66 18.88
C ASP A 40 23.48 -37.67 17.83
N ARG A 41 23.26 -38.22 16.63
CA ARG A 41 24.24 -38.36 15.55
C ARG A 41 24.03 -37.41 14.38
N ILE A 42 23.12 -36.45 14.47
CA ILE A 42 22.99 -35.42 13.42
C ILE A 42 24.08 -34.38 13.67
N PRO A 43 25.07 -34.22 12.74
CA PRO A 43 26.08 -33.19 12.86
C PRO A 43 25.37 -31.84 12.99
N PRO A 44 25.91 -30.89 13.79
CA PRO A 44 25.30 -29.61 13.95
C PRO A 44 25.05 -29.00 12.57
N LEU A 45 23.77 -28.81 12.24
CA LEU A 45 23.37 -28.13 11.03
C LEU A 45 24.21 -26.87 10.89
N MET A 46 24.71 -26.64 9.68
CA MET A 46 25.53 -25.51 9.24
C MET A 46 25.43 -24.26 10.13
N PRO A 47 26.54 -23.54 10.34
CA PRO A 47 26.52 -22.34 11.17
C PRO A 47 25.32 -21.51 10.77
N ARG A 48 24.49 -21.18 11.76
CA ARG A 48 23.30 -20.34 11.55
C ARG A 48 23.74 -19.11 10.76
N LEU A 49 23.16 -18.93 9.57
CA LEU A 49 23.37 -17.70 8.82
C LEU A 49 22.89 -16.55 9.69
N VAL A 50 23.81 -15.81 10.26
CA VAL A 50 23.53 -14.58 10.99
C VAL A 50 23.56 -13.45 9.98
N ILE A 51 22.36 -13.01 9.58
CA ILE A 51 22.23 -11.79 8.76
C ILE A 51 22.30 -10.63 9.74
N PRO A 52 23.34 -9.77 9.67
CA PRO A 52 23.39 -8.59 10.53
C PRO A 52 22.20 -7.69 10.22
N MET A 53 21.35 -7.46 11.22
CA MET A 53 20.25 -6.52 11.15
C MET A 53 20.75 -5.15 11.57
N GLN A 54 20.48 -4.13 10.76
CA GLN A 54 20.81 -2.76 11.06
C GLN A 54 19.49 -2.01 11.29
N ASP A 55 19.22 -1.66 12.54
CA ASP A 55 17.93 -1.09 12.96
C ASP A 55 17.71 0.34 12.47
N ASN A 56 18.79 1.08 12.18
CA ASN A 56 18.76 2.48 11.74
C ASN A 56 19.49 2.63 10.41
N THR A 57 18.85 2.19 9.33
CA THR A 57 19.34 2.46 7.97
C THR A 57 18.95 3.89 7.55
N GLU A 58 19.66 4.44 6.57
CA GLU A 58 19.29 5.72 5.95
C GLU A 58 17.86 5.68 5.39
N GLU A 59 17.46 4.56 4.82
CA GLU A 59 16.10 4.30 4.36
C GLU A 59 15.06 4.55 5.46
N VAL A 60 15.24 3.90 6.62
CA VAL A 60 14.34 4.05 7.77
C VAL A 60 14.32 5.51 8.27
N ALA A 61 15.49 6.15 8.31
CA ALA A 61 15.60 7.54 8.79
C ALA A 61 14.90 8.54 7.83
N VAL A 62 15.05 8.38 6.52
CA VAL A 62 14.38 9.23 5.52
C VAL A 62 12.88 8.96 5.54
N TYR A 63 12.48 7.69 5.55
CA TYR A 63 11.07 7.29 5.62
C TYR A 63 10.37 7.91 6.84
N ASN A 64 10.92 7.71 8.04
CA ASN A 64 10.29 8.18 9.27
C ASN A 64 10.18 9.72 9.30
N ARG A 65 11.25 10.45 8.94
CA ARG A 65 11.19 11.92 8.88
C ARG A 65 10.13 12.43 7.92
N THR A 66 9.99 11.77 6.76
CA THR A 66 9.01 12.17 5.74
C THR A 66 7.58 11.83 6.21
N PHE A 67 7.38 10.67 6.82
CA PHE A 67 6.12 10.28 7.42
C PHE A 67 5.70 11.23 8.54
N GLU A 68 6.60 11.49 9.50
CA GLU A 68 6.39 12.44 10.60
C GLU A 68 6.09 13.86 10.08
N ARG A 69 6.72 14.28 8.97
CA ARG A 69 6.43 15.56 8.33
C ARG A 69 5.00 15.61 7.81
N GLY A 70 4.53 14.56 7.12
CA GLY A 70 3.14 14.46 6.65
C GLY A 70 2.14 14.52 7.81
N GLN A 71 2.39 13.73 8.85
CA GLN A 71 1.55 13.68 10.05
C GLN A 71 1.54 15.04 10.80
N PHE A 72 2.69 15.68 10.92
CA PHE A 72 2.79 17.01 11.54
C PHE A 72 1.95 18.05 10.79
N LEU A 73 2.05 18.09 9.45
CA LEU A 73 1.30 19.06 8.65
C LEU A 73 -0.20 18.85 8.75
N SER A 74 -0.65 17.62 8.71
CA SER A 74 -2.06 17.26 8.92
C SER A 74 -2.58 17.71 10.29
N ARG A 75 -1.82 17.45 11.37
CA ARG A 75 -2.15 17.86 12.73
C ARG A 75 -2.17 19.39 12.91
N GLN A 76 -1.46 20.13 12.06
CA GLN A 76 -1.47 21.60 12.04
C GLN A 76 -2.48 22.17 11.04
N GLU A 77 -3.31 21.32 10.42
CA GLU A 77 -4.28 21.70 9.38
C GLU A 77 -3.64 22.47 8.20
N ASN A 78 -2.33 22.25 7.98
CA ASN A 78 -1.58 22.92 6.91
C ASN A 78 -1.62 22.09 5.62
N TRP A 79 -2.79 21.94 5.07
CA TRP A 79 -3.07 21.12 3.90
C TRP A 79 -2.49 21.71 2.61
N GLU A 80 -2.44 23.04 2.50
CA GLU A 80 -1.80 23.72 1.37
C GLU A 80 -0.32 23.31 1.22
N GLU A 81 0.44 23.37 2.32
CA GLU A 81 1.86 22.99 2.34
C GLU A 81 2.02 21.49 2.11
N LEU A 82 1.14 20.66 2.66
CA LEU A 82 1.16 19.20 2.43
C LEU A 82 0.94 18.88 0.95
N GLY A 83 -0.10 19.45 0.33
CA GLY A 83 -0.40 19.27 -1.08
C GLY A 83 0.75 19.72 -1.96
N ARG A 84 1.34 20.89 -1.65
CA ARG A 84 2.52 21.40 -2.35
C ARG A 84 3.71 20.43 -2.26
N LEU A 85 4.01 19.87 -1.09
CA LEU A 85 5.11 18.90 -0.92
C LEU A 85 4.89 17.61 -1.68
N ILE A 86 3.66 17.11 -1.73
CA ILE A 86 3.31 15.93 -2.52
C ILE A 86 3.51 16.20 -4.00
N ARG A 87 2.98 17.32 -4.52
CA ARG A 87 3.16 17.74 -5.92
C ARG A 87 4.64 17.97 -6.29
N ASP A 88 5.40 18.60 -5.41
CA ASP A 88 6.83 18.80 -5.62
C ASP A 88 7.59 17.46 -5.65
N SER A 89 7.21 16.50 -4.80
CA SER A 89 7.78 15.15 -4.80
C SER A 89 7.46 14.39 -6.09
N ASP A 90 6.26 14.52 -6.61
CA ASP A 90 5.87 13.95 -7.91
C ASP A 90 6.71 14.55 -9.03
N ARG A 91 6.76 15.88 -9.13
CA ARG A 91 7.51 16.60 -10.17
C ARG A 91 9.01 16.28 -10.18
N THR A 92 9.60 16.08 -8.98
CA THR A 92 11.05 15.79 -8.85
C THR A 92 11.39 14.32 -8.78
N ARG A 93 10.38 13.43 -8.81
CA ARG A 93 10.53 11.97 -8.61
C ARG A 93 11.33 11.65 -7.35
N SER A 94 11.13 12.46 -6.29
CA SER A 94 11.85 12.29 -5.03
C SER A 94 11.44 11.00 -4.34
N ALA A 95 12.46 10.23 -3.92
CA ALA A 95 12.25 8.93 -3.29
C ALA A 95 13.20 8.75 -2.09
N THR A 96 12.88 7.78 -1.24
CA THR A 96 13.81 7.28 -0.22
C THR A 96 14.99 6.57 -0.88
N PRO A 97 16.10 6.31 -0.17
CA PRO A 97 17.20 5.50 -0.71
C PRO A 97 16.77 4.11 -1.23
N GLY A 98 15.71 3.52 -0.68
CA GLY A 98 15.10 2.28 -1.14
C GLY A 98 14.13 2.43 -2.32
N GLY A 99 13.97 3.64 -2.84
CA GLY A 99 13.15 3.95 -4.00
C GLY A 99 11.65 4.13 -3.72
N VAL A 100 11.24 4.32 -2.46
CA VAL A 100 9.83 4.61 -2.13
C VAL A 100 9.55 6.09 -2.41
N PRO A 101 8.57 6.44 -3.28
CA PRO A 101 8.23 7.83 -3.57
C PRO A 101 7.89 8.63 -2.30
N LEU A 102 8.47 9.83 -2.14
CA LEU A 102 8.21 10.65 -0.94
C LEU A 102 6.77 11.16 -0.91
N SER A 103 6.11 11.37 -2.05
CA SER A 103 4.68 11.67 -2.13
C SER A 103 3.83 10.61 -1.42
N ARG A 104 4.14 9.33 -1.63
CA ARG A 104 3.48 8.19 -0.96
C ARG A 104 3.69 8.23 0.56
N VAL A 105 4.89 8.54 1.02
CA VAL A 105 5.24 8.59 2.45
C VAL A 105 4.60 9.78 3.15
N LEU A 106 4.62 10.98 2.51
CA LEU A 106 3.94 12.18 3.01
C LEU A 106 2.44 11.94 3.17
N ALA A 107 1.79 11.38 2.13
CA ALA A 107 0.37 11.06 2.16
C ALA A 107 0.04 9.99 3.22
N ALA A 108 0.94 9.02 3.48
CA ALA A 108 0.77 8.04 4.54
C ALA A 108 0.80 8.67 5.93
N GLY A 109 1.75 9.58 6.18
CA GLY A 109 1.81 10.33 7.44
C GLY A 109 0.58 11.21 7.65
N ALA A 110 0.14 11.92 6.60
CA ALA A 110 -0.97 12.87 6.68
C ALA A 110 -2.30 12.22 7.09
N ARG A 111 -2.60 11.03 6.57
CA ARG A 111 -3.86 10.33 6.85
C ARG A 111 -3.81 9.40 8.06
N HIS A 112 -2.64 9.20 8.65
CA HIS A 112 -2.41 8.18 9.67
C HIS A 112 -3.39 8.26 10.85
N ASP A 113 -3.55 9.45 11.44
CA ASP A 113 -4.36 9.60 12.65
C ASP A 113 -5.86 9.33 12.37
N ALA A 114 -6.38 9.84 11.26
CA ALA A 114 -7.78 9.62 10.85
C ALA A 114 -8.05 8.15 10.50
N VAL A 115 -7.10 7.53 9.78
CA VAL A 115 -7.20 6.10 9.44
C VAL A 115 -7.14 5.24 10.70
N GLN A 116 -6.22 5.53 11.63
CA GLN A 116 -6.11 4.77 12.87
C GLN A 116 -7.40 4.87 13.70
N ALA A 117 -7.95 6.08 13.84
CA ALA A 117 -9.23 6.27 14.55
C ALA A 117 -10.38 5.51 13.87
N ALA A 118 -10.44 5.51 12.53
CA ALA A 118 -11.46 4.76 11.80
C ALA A 118 -11.28 3.23 11.95
N VAL A 119 -10.04 2.74 11.95
CA VAL A 119 -9.72 1.31 12.16
C VAL A 119 -10.17 0.85 13.54
N ASP A 120 -9.88 1.62 14.59
CA ASP A 120 -10.31 1.33 15.97
C ASP A 120 -11.84 1.22 16.05
N GLU A 121 -12.58 2.07 15.34
CA GLU A 121 -14.04 2.01 15.28
C GLU A 121 -14.56 0.82 14.46
N VAL A 122 -13.88 0.46 13.38
CA VAL A 122 -14.19 -0.75 12.59
C VAL A 122 -14.01 -2.01 13.43
N GLU A 123 -12.94 -2.11 14.22
CA GLU A 123 -12.71 -3.24 15.14
C GLU A 123 -13.82 -3.35 16.18
N ASN A 124 -14.36 -2.22 16.62
CA ASN A 124 -15.50 -2.16 17.54
C ASN A 124 -16.86 -2.33 16.86
N GLN A 125 -16.89 -2.61 15.55
CA GLN A 125 -18.10 -2.73 14.74
C GLN A 125 -18.98 -1.46 14.77
N ASN A 126 -18.38 -0.30 14.99
CA ASN A 126 -19.04 1.00 15.05
C ASN A 126 -18.95 1.72 13.68
N GLU A 127 -19.91 1.44 12.80
CA GLU A 127 -19.96 2.04 11.46
C GLU A 127 -20.09 3.57 11.51
N VAL A 128 -20.85 4.09 12.48
CA VAL A 128 -21.05 5.55 12.63
C VAL A 128 -19.76 6.23 13.06
N GLY A 129 -19.03 5.64 14.02
CA GLY A 129 -17.73 6.15 14.48
C GLY A 129 -16.69 6.10 13.36
N ALA A 130 -16.59 4.99 12.63
CA ALA A 130 -15.68 4.86 11.50
C ALA A 130 -15.93 5.91 10.40
N ARG A 131 -17.20 6.23 10.14
CA ARG A 131 -17.56 7.31 9.20
C ARG A 131 -17.17 8.69 9.74
N ALA A 132 -17.47 8.98 11.01
CA ALA A 132 -17.12 10.26 11.63
C ALA A 132 -15.60 10.50 11.67
N SER A 133 -14.80 9.44 11.83
CA SER A 133 -13.32 9.54 11.85
C SER A 133 -12.71 10.03 10.54
N ILE A 134 -13.40 9.84 9.40
CA ILE A 134 -12.92 10.32 8.09
C ILE A 134 -13.62 11.61 7.62
N GLU A 135 -14.66 12.04 8.32
CA GLU A 135 -15.46 13.21 7.93
C GLU A 135 -14.60 14.46 7.77
N ALA A 136 -13.68 14.71 8.74
CA ALA A 136 -12.77 15.85 8.67
C ALA A 136 -11.86 15.82 7.41
N LEU A 137 -11.39 14.64 6.97
CA LEU A 137 -10.62 14.54 5.73
C LEU A 137 -11.50 14.76 4.49
N THR A 138 -12.78 14.42 4.55
CA THR A 138 -13.72 14.69 3.46
C THR A 138 -13.97 16.19 3.33
N GLU A 139 -14.15 16.90 4.44
CA GLU A 139 -14.26 18.36 4.47
C GLU A 139 -13.00 19.05 3.91
N VAL A 140 -11.82 18.56 4.28
CA VAL A 140 -10.56 19.02 3.71
C VAL A 140 -10.52 18.83 2.20
N GLN A 141 -10.96 17.68 1.69
CA GLN A 141 -11.02 17.44 0.23
C GLN A 141 -11.98 18.41 -0.47
N GLU A 142 -13.08 18.78 0.14
CA GLU A 142 -14.03 19.77 -0.41
C GLU A 142 -13.42 21.17 -0.44
N GLU A 143 -12.64 21.56 0.60
CA GLU A 143 -11.93 22.83 0.65
C GLU A 143 -10.80 22.91 -0.39
N TYR A 144 -10.06 21.82 -0.58
CA TYR A 144 -8.91 21.73 -1.49
C TYR A 144 -9.22 20.90 -2.74
N MET A 145 -10.42 21.05 -3.32
CA MET A 145 -10.93 20.20 -4.40
C MET A 145 -10.04 20.16 -5.66
N ASP A 146 -9.27 21.21 -5.91
CA ASP A 146 -8.37 21.32 -7.07
C ASP A 146 -6.91 20.90 -6.75
N ASP A 147 -6.61 20.49 -5.50
CA ASP A 147 -5.28 20.07 -5.08
C ASP A 147 -5.14 18.54 -5.13
N HIS A 148 -4.49 18.03 -6.17
CA HIS A 148 -4.30 16.60 -6.30
C HIS A 148 -3.40 15.98 -5.22
N GLY A 149 -2.49 16.74 -4.61
CA GLY A 149 -1.68 16.24 -3.50
C GLY A 149 -2.52 15.96 -2.26
N VAL A 150 -3.50 16.83 -1.95
CA VAL A 150 -4.49 16.58 -0.89
C VAL A 150 -5.40 15.41 -1.29
N ALA A 151 -5.89 15.41 -2.54
CA ALA A 151 -6.73 14.35 -3.07
C ALA A 151 -6.11 12.95 -2.93
N VAL A 152 -4.81 12.81 -3.20
CA VAL A 152 -4.05 11.57 -3.01
C VAL A 152 -4.11 11.10 -1.54
N ALA A 153 -3.89 12.01 -0.59
CA ALA A 153 -3.90 11.63 0.83
C ALA A 153 -5.29 11.17 1.28
N VAL A 154 -6.35 11.87 0.87
CA VAL A 154 -7.73 11.55 1.25
C VAL A 154 -8.23 10.28 0.54
N ALA A 155 -7.94 10.11 -0.75
CA ALA A 155 -8.30 8.89 -1.48
C ALA A 155 -7.65 7.65 -0.88
N LEU A 156 -6.36 7.73 -0.53
CA LEU A 156 -5.67 6.62 0.15
C LEU A 156 -6.19 6.36 1.56
N ALA A 157 -6.69 7.37 2.30
CA ALA A 157 -7.36 7.14 3.57
C ALA A 157 -8.61 6.26 3.39
N HIS A 158 -9.41 6.55 2.36
CA HIS A 158 -10.55 5.68 2.03
C HIS A 158 -10.12 4.26 1.68
N VAL A 159 -9.04 4.07 0.92
CA VAL A 159 -8.51 2.75 0.58
C VAL A 159 -8.08 1.99 1.84
N ASP A 160 -7.35 2.63 2.76
CA ASP A 160 -6.91 2.00 4.01
C ASP A 160 -8.09 1.55 4.88
N ILE A 161 -9.12 2.39 5.00
CA ILE A 161 -10.35 2.07 5.76
C ILE A 161 -11.15 0.95 5.07
N ALA A 162 -11.19 0.93 3.74
CA ALA A 162 -11.80 -0.17 3.00
C ALA A 162 -11.15 -1.51 3.35
N TRP A 163 -9.81 -1.54 3.43
CA TRP A 163 -9.08 -2.74 3.84
C TRP A 163 -9.31 -3.12 5.30
N ALA A 164 -9.50 -2.15 6.21
CA ALA A 164 -9.90 -2.43 7.58
C ALA A 164 -11.26 -3.15 7.62
N TRP A 165 -12.25 -2.66 6.89
CA TRP A 165 -13.56 -3.33 6.76
C TRP A 165 -13.45 -4.71 6.10
N ARG A 166 -12.49 -4.90 5.18
CA ARG A 166 -12.22 -6.20 4.55
C ARG A 166 -11.76 -7.24 5.58
N GLY A 167 -10.93 -6.83 6.53
CA GLY A 167 -10.35 -7.74 7.52
C GLY A 167 -9.60 -8.93 6.90
N GLU A 168 -9.35 -9.96 7.71
CA GLU A 168 -8.58 -11.16 7.31
C GLU A 168 -9.44 -12.36 6.93
N ASP A 169 -10.72 -12.37 7.30
CA ASP A 169 -11.62 -13.49 7.07
C ASP A 169 -11.86 -13.77 5.58
N PRO A 170 -12.20 -15.00 5.21
CA PRO A 170 -12.58 -15.34 3.84
C PRO A 170 -13.76 -14.46 3.37
N TRP A 171 -13.68 -14.01 2.11
CA TRP A 171 -14.70 -13.09 1.56
C TRP A 171 -16.15 -13.58 1.76
N TYR A 172 -16.39 -14.88 1.62
CA TYR A 172 -17.74 -15.44 1.74
C TYR A 172 -18.27 -15.43 3.20
N GLU A 173 -17.38 -15.34 4.20
CA GLU A 173 -17.72 -15.27 5.62
C GLU A 173 -17.94 -13.83 6.10
N LEU A 174 -17.49 -12.83 5.36
CA LEU A 174 -17.61 -11.44 5.74
C LEU A 174 -19.09 -11.02 5.86
N PRO A 175 -19.45 -10.25 6.91
CA PRO A 175 -20.76 -9.61 7.02
C PRO A 175 -21.09 -8.73 5.81
N THR A 176 -22.37 -8.61 5.47
CA THR A 176 -22.80 -7.76 4.35
C THR A 176 -22.44 -6.28 4.57
N VAL A 177 -22.46 -5.83 5.82
CA VAL A 177 -22.06 -4.44 6.18
C VAL A 177 -20.60 -4.20 5.83
N ASN A 178 -19.70 -5.13 6.16
CA ASN A 178 -18.28 -5.01 5.85
C ASN A 178 -18.04 -4.95 4.31
N LYS A 179 -18.70 -5.84 3.56
CA LYS A 179 -18.65 -5.81 2.08
C LYS A 179 -19.17 -4.49 1.52
N GLY A 180 -20.28 -4.00 2.07
CA GLY A 180 -20.87 -2.72 1.68
C GLY A 180 -19.94 -1.55 1.93
N ALA A 181 -19.33 -1.48 3.12
CA ALA A 181 -18.38 -0.46 3.52
C ALA A 181 -17.10 -0.50 2.65
N PHE A 182 -16.55 -1.70 2.43
CA PHE A 182 -15.40 -1.90 1.53
C PHE A 182 -15.63 -1.23 0.18
N TYR A 183 -16.71 -1.58 -0.52
CA TYR A 183 -16.99 -0.99 -1.83
C TYR A 183 -17.38 0.50 -1.74
N ALA A 184 -17.99 0.95 -0.65
CA ALA A 184 -18.33 2.36 -0.48
C ALA A 184 -17.08 3.24 -0.39
N HIS A 185 -16.07 2.83 0.38
CA HIS A 185 -14.81 3.54 0.50
C HIS A 185 -14.02 3.51 -0.81
N PHE A 186 -13.92 2.37 -1.51
CA PHE A 186 -13.28 2.34 -2.82
C PHE A 186 -13.96 3.25 -3.84
N ARG A 187 -15.29 3.31 -3.85
CA ARG A 187 -16.02 4.27 -4.72
C ARG A 187 -15.79 5.72 -4.32
N ALA A 188 -15.61 6.01 -3.03
CA ALA A 188 -15.26 7.35 -2.58
C ALA A 188 -13.86 7.75 -3.07
N ALA A 189 -12.86 6.88 -2.90
CA ALA A 189 -11.52 7.08 -3.42
C ALA A 189 -11.50 7.30 -4.94
N ALA A 190 -12.22 6.46 -5.70
CA ALA A 190 -12.32 6.58 -7.15
C ALA A 190 -12.89 7.94 -7.57
N ARG A 191 -14.01 8.40 -6.95
CA ARG A 191 -14.62 9.70 -7.25
C ARG A 191 -13.68 10.87 -6.99
N ILE A 192 -12.84 10.81 -5.96
CA ILE A 192 -11.85 11.85 -5.67
C ILE A 192 -10.82 11.90 -6.81
N ILE A 193 -10.27 10.76 -7.20
CA ILE A 193 -9.19 10.68 -8.19
C ILE A 193 -9.69 10.92 -9.63
N ASP A 194 -10.93 10.57 -9.93
CA ASP A 194 -11.51 10.78 -11.29
C ASP A 194 -11.62 12.26 -11.69
N ASN A 195 -11.44 13.20 -10.74
CA ASN A 195 -11.40 14.63 -11.04
C ASN A 195 -10.04 15.09 -11.62
N PHE A 196 -9.02 14.22 -11.64
CA PHE A 196 -7.66 14.58 -12.03
C PHE A 196 -7.14 13.67 -13.12
N ASP A 197 -6.37 14.23 -14.06
CA ASP A 197 -5.59 13.47 -15.04
C ASP A 197 -4.13 13.40 -14.59
N ALA A 198 -3.63 12.17 -14.40
CA ALA A 198 -2.28 11.93 -13.91
C ALA A 198 -1.20 12.35 -14.92
N PHE A 199 -1.47 12.23 -16.23
CA PHE A 199 -0.54 12.62 -17.29
C PHE A 199 -0.52 14.14 -17.51
N GLU A 200 -1.68 14.79 -17.51
CA GLU A 200 -1.75 16.25 -17.63
C GLU A 200 -1.05 16.96 -16.45
N LEU A 201 -1.14 16.36 -15.26
CA LEU A 201 -0.54 16.93 -14.03
C LEU A 201 0.88 16.43 -13.75
N ASP A 202 1.40 15.53 -14.57
CA ASP A 202 2.71 14.87 -14.36
C ASP A 202 2.84 14.29 -12.94
N ALA A 203 1.77 13.60 -12.48
CA ALA A 203 1.57 13.18 -11.09
C ALA A 203 1.50 11.64 -10.95
N PRO A 204 2.64 10.96 -10.81
CA PRO A 204 2.68 9.50 -10.61
C PRO A 204 1.94 9.06 -9.34
N SER A 205 1.81 9.92 -8.31
CA SER A 205 1.03 9.58 -7.13
C SER A 205 -0.45 9.34 -7.44
N LEU A 206 -1.05 10.08 -8.39
CA LEU A 206 -2.43 9.86 -8.85
C LEU A 206 -2.57 8.50 -9.56
N ALA A 207 -1.65 8.18 -10.47
CA ALA A 207 -1.62 6.88 -11.16
C ALA A 207 -1.42 5.74 -10.15
N ALA A 208 -0.56 5.93 -9.14
CA ALA A 208 -0.36 4.96 -8.07
C ALA A 208 -1.65 4.71 -7.26
N VAL A 209 -2.43 5.76 -6.93
CA VAL A 209 -3.74 5.58 -6.28
C VAL A 209 -4.67 4.77 -7.19
N ARG A 210 -4.72 5.05 -8.49
CA ARG A 210 -5.55 4.29 -9.46
C ARG A 210 -5.24 2.80 -9.43
N CYS A 211 -3.94 2.43 -9.37
CA CYS A 211 -3.53 1.03 -9.20
C CYS A 211 -4.06 0.42 -7.89
N THR A 212 -4.19 1.19 -6.81
CA THR A 212 -4.73 0.68 -5.53
C THR A 212 -6.23 0.42 -5.57
N LEU A 213 -6.96 0.91 -6.58
CA LEU A 213 -8.41 0.72 -6.74
C LEU A 213 -8.78 -0.62 -7.39
N LEU A 214 -7.82 -1.35 -7.96
CA LEU A 214 -8.04 -2.64 -8.63
C LEU A 214 -8.85 -3.67 -7.81
N PRO A 215 -8.71 -3.78 -6.46
CA PRO A 215 -9.48 -4.74 -5.67
C PRO A 215 -11.00 -4.57 -5.72
N ALA A 216 -11.47 -3.36 -6.03
CA ALA A 216 -12.90 -3.07 -6.14
C ALA A 216 -13.40 -3.04 -7.59
N GLU A 217 -12.52 -3.22 -8.56
CA GLU A 217 -12.87 -3.30 -9.96
C GLU A 217 -13.61 -4.60 -10.30
N ARG A 218 -14.50 -4.53 -11.29
CA ARG A 218 -15.25 -5.71 -11.74
C ARG A 218 -14.36 -6.72 -12.47
N ARG A 219 -13.39 -6.23 -13.22
CA ARG A 219 -12.46 -7.01 -14.03
C ARG A 219 -11.04 -6.47 -13.87
N PRO A 220 -10.45 -6.62 -12.66
CA PRO A 220 -9.09 -6.11 -12.40
C PRO A 220 -8.04 -6.79 -13.28
N ASP A 221 -8.30 -8.02 -13.70
CA ASP A 221 -7.47 -8.80 -14.61
C ASP A 221 -7.27 -8.12 -15.98
N LEU A 222 -8.23 -7.32 -16.43
CA LEU A 222 -8.11 -6.60 -17.70
C LEU A 222 -7.39 -5.25 -17.59
N ARG A 223 -7.32 -4.70 -16.38
CA ARG A 223 -6.80 -3.34 -16.15
C ARG A 223 -5.40 -3.31 -15.55
N VAL A 224 -5.02 -4.33 -14.79
CA VAL A 224 -3.80 -4.32 -13.99
C VAL A 224 -2.54 -3.96 -14.78
N ALA A 225 -2.39 -4.50 -15.99
CA ALA A 225 -1.22 -4.20 -16.81
C ALA A 225 -1.23 -2.76 -17.32
N ASP A 226 -2.37 -2.27 -17.78
CA ASP A 226 -2.52 -0.93 -18.34
C ASP A 226 -2.35 0.15 -17.26
N ASP A 227 -3.02 0.00 -16.10
CA ASP A 227 -2.93 0.96 -14.98
C ASP A 227 -1.48 1.06 -14.44
N TYR A 228 -0.74 -0.08 -14.37
CA TYR A 228 0.67 -0.04 -13.96
C TYR A 228 1.61 0.42 -15.08
N GLU A 229 1.27 0.20 -16.34
CA GLU A 229 2.02 0.75 -17.48
C GLU A 229 1.98 2.27 -17.43
N ASP A 230 0.80 2.86 -17.22
CA ASP A 230 0.62 4.31 -17.05
C ASP A 230 1.47 4.85 -15.89
N LEU A 231 1.46 4.16 -14.75
CA LEU A 231 2.25 4.55 -13.58
C LEU A 231 3.76 4.47 -13.85
N ILE A 232 4.22 3.40 -14.50
CA ILE A 232 5.64 3.20 -14.83
C ILE A 232 6.10 4.21 -15.87
N ASP A 233 5.25 4.59 -16.83
CA ASP A 233 5.57 5.63 -17.80
C ASP A 233 5.76 7.00 -17.17
N LEU A 234 4.95 7.31 -16.14
CA LEU A 234 5.10 8.56 -15.39
C LEU A 234 6.34 8.56 -14.47
N ASP A 235 6.72 7.41 -13.91
CA ASP A 235 7.88 7.30 -13.00
C ASP A 235 8.66 6.01 -13.24
N PRO A 236 9.38 5.91 -14.38
CA PRO A 236 10.10 4.70 -14.77
C PRO A 236 11.32 4.41 -13.90
N GLY A 237 11.79 5.38 -13.11
CA GLY A 237 12.90 5.23 -12.18
C GLY A 237 12.54 4.56 -10.86
N SER A 238 11.25 4.32 -10.57
CA SER A 238 10.83 3.74 -9.31
C SER A 238 10.74 2.20 -9.35
N PRO A 239 11.62 1.47 -8.64
CA PRO A 239 11.54 0.02 -8.58
C PRO A 239 10.31 -0.49 -7.83
N VAL A 240 9.65 0.37 -7.07
CA VAL A 240 8.44 0.03 -6.30
C VAL A 240 7.30 -0.29 -7.26
N HIS A 241 7.10 0.52 -8.31
CA HIS A 241 6.01 0.33 -9.27
C HIS A 241 6.14 -0.99 -10.02
N MET A 242 7.35 -1.36 -10.43
CA MET A 242 7.63 -2.63 -11.10
C MET A 242 7.39 -3.84 -10.17
N ARG A 243 7.79 -3.74 -8.90
CA ARG A 243 7.50 -4.78 -7.91
C ARG A 243 6.02 -4.93 -7.65
N ASP A 244 5.29 -3.82 -7.52
CA ASP A 244 3.86 -3.82 -7.29
C ASP A 244 3.11 -4.41 -8.48
N LEU A 245 3.50 -4.09 -9.72
CA LEU A 245 3.01 -4.76 -10.93
C LEU A 245 3.24 -6.27 -10.87
N GLY A 246 4.49 -6.69 -10.56
CA GLY A 246 4.83 -8.11 -10.46
C GLY A 246 3.97 -8.86 -9.44
N VAL A 247 3.71 -8.26 -8.27
CA VAL A 247 2.84 -8.85 -7.24
C VAL A 247 1.41 -8.98 -7.74
N ASN A 248 0.86 -7.94 -8.37
CA ASN A 248 -0.53 -7.92 -8.83
C ASN A 248 -0.76 -8.84 -10.04
N LEU A 249 0.29 -9.20 -10.79
CA LEU A 249 0.23 -10.19 -11.89
C LEU A 249 0.38 -11.64 -11.43
N LEU A 250 0.61 -11.92 -10.15
CA LEU A 250 0.63 -13.28 -9.64
C LEU A 250 -0.76 -13.94 -9.73
N PRO A 251 -0.83 -15.29 -9.88
CA PRO A 251 -2.11 -16.02 -9.92
C PRO A 251 -2.98 -15.85 -8.67
N ALA A 252 -2.36 -15.48 -7.53
CA ALA A 252 -3.08 -15.20 -6.29
C ALA A 252 -3.85 -13.87 -6.31
N TRP A 253 -3.56 -13.01 -7.31
CA TRP A 253 -4.17 -11.69 -7.49
C TRP A 253 -4.90 -11.63 -8.83
N TYR A 254 -4.40 -10.90 -9.82
CA TYR A 254 -5.14 -10.58 -11.05
C TYR A 254 -4.51 -11.16 -12.31
N GLY A 255 -3.47 -11.99 -12.21
CA GLY A 255 -2.72 -12.46 -13.36
C GLY A 255 -2.47 -13.96 -13.42
N SER A 256 -1.42 -14.32 -14.15
CA SER A 256 -0.88 -15.65 -14.29
C SER A 256 0.64 -15.56 -14.46
N TYR A 257 1.37 -16.68 -14.28
CA TYR A 257 2.82 -16.69 -14.49
C TYR A 257 3.20 -16.34 -15.93
N GLU A 258 2.40 -16.77 -16.92
CA GLU A 258 2.60 -16.43 -18.32
C GLU A 258 2.45 -14.90 -18.55
N ARG A 259 1.39 -14.31 -18.00
CA ARG A 259 1.17 -12.87 -18.12
C ARG A 259 2.25 -12.07 -17.38
N LEU A 260 2.67 -12.53 -16.20
CA LEU A 260 3.78 -11.92 -15.47
C LEU A 260 5.07 -11.89 -16.32
N GLU A 261 5.42 -12.99 -17.01
CA GLU A 261 6.60 -13.06 -17.86
C GLU A 261 6.50 -12.09 -19.04
N ILE A 262 5.33 -12.03 -19.70
CA ILE A 262 5.07 -11.13 -20.81
C ILE A 262 5.23 -9.66 -20.36
N GLU A 263 4.55 -9.28 -19.29
CA GLU A 263 4.58 -7.88 -18.82
C GLU A 263 5.93 -7.50 -18.22
N ALA A 264 6.64 -8.41 -17.56
CA ALA A 264 8.01 -8.17 -17.11
C ALA A 264 8.95 -7.89 -18.29
N THR A 265 8.86 -8.68 -19.35
CA THR A 265 9.66 -8.48 -20.57
C THR A 265 9.31 -7.14 -21.25
N ARG A 266 8.03 -6.80 -21.32
CA ARG A 266 7.55 -5.54 -21.88
C ARG A 266 8.06 -4.34 -21.07
N THR A 267 7.93 -4.39 -19.75
CA THR A 267 8.42 -3.35 -18.85
C THR A 267 9.93 -3.18 -18.94
N ALA A 268 10.70 -4.28 -18.95
CA ALA A 268 12.15 -4.24 -19.11
C ALA A 268 12.57 -3.58 -20.44
N SER A 269 11.83 -3.88 -21.53
CA SER A 269 12.11 -3.26 -22.83
C SER A 269 11.81 -1.75 -22.86
N ARG A 270 10.80 -1.31 -22.13
CA ARG A 270 10.40 0.12 -22.04
C ARG A 270 11.30 0.95 -21.15
N THR A 271 11.93 0.33 -20.15
CA THR A 271 12.77 1.00 -19.16
C THR A 271 14.26 0.68 -19.32
N ALA A 272 14.65 0.12 -20.47
CA ALA A 272 16.02 -0.33 -20.74
C ALA A 272 17.06 0.82 -20.73
N ASP A 273 16.67 2.03 -21.05
CA ASP A 273 17.50 3.23 -20.96
C ASP A 273 17.81 3.67 -19.53
N ILE A 274 17.03 3.22 -18.56
CA ILE A 274 17.19 3.55 -17.13
C ILE A 274 17.84 2.38 -16.38
N TRP A 275 17.40 1.16 -16.66
CA TRP A 275 17.79 -0.02 -15.88
C TRP A 275 18.80 -0.94 -16.58
N GLY A 276 19.10 -0.73 -17.84
CA GLY A 276 20.11 -1.48 -18.62
C GLY A 276 19.56 -2.69 -19.34
#